data_536f0b8b58c5a9ea62caa8e29a265ec1
#
_entry.id   536f0b8b58c5a9ea62caa8e29a265ec1
#
_cell.length_a   1.000
_cell.length_b   1.000
_cell.length_c   1.000
_cell.angle_alpha   90.00
_cell.angle_beta   90.00
_cell.angle_gamma   90.00
#
_symmetry.space_group_name_H-M   'P 1'
#
loop_
_entity.id
_entity.type
_entity.pdbx_description
1 polymer ?
#
loop_
_entity_poly.entity_id
_entity_poly.type
_entity_poly.pdbx_seq_one_letter_code
_entity_poly.pdbx_strand_id
1 'polypeptide(L)'
;MHLVPYSIKDPKTRKLQDFPSMTIACYQLRPESLGSIHIRSPDPKAQPAIRFNFLADPIDQAAMVGGFRMMRKIVDAAPMDAYRGEEFSPGPSVKADEEI
;
A
#
# COMPACT_ATOMS: atom_id res chain seq x y z
N MET A 1 -2.06 8.68 5.55
CA MET A 1 -3.22 8.08 4.88
C MET A 1 -3.74 9.07 3.84
N HIS A 2 -4.16 8.59 2.68
CA HIS A 2 -4.85 9.37 1.66
C HIS A 2 -5.96 8.56 1.01
N LEU A 3 -6.93 9.24 0.42
CA LEU A 3 -8.05 8.66 -0.30
C LEU A 3 -8.13 9.31 -1.68
N VAL A 4 -8.35 8.50 -2.72
CA VAL A 4 -8.59 8.97 -4.08
C VAL A 4 -9.87 8.35 -4.64
N PRO A 5 -10.68 9.12 -5.42
CA PRO A 5 -11.98 8.66 -5.93
C PRO A 5 -11.87 7.84 -7.20
N TYR A 6 -10.91 6.96 -7.28
CA TYR A 6 -10.71 6.00 -8.37
C TYR A 6 -9.84 4.81 -7.93
N SER A 7 -9.87 3.72 -8.68
CA SER A 7 -8.98 2.58 -8.52
C SER A 7 -8.29 2.23 -9.84
N ILE A 8 -7.07 1.73 -9.74
CA ILE A 8 -6.26 1.34 -10.89
C ILE A 8 -6.51 -0.15 -11.18
N LYS A 9 -6.93 -0.45 -12.41
CA LYS A 9 -7.12 -1.82 -12.90
C LYS A 9 -5.80 -2.48 -13.27
N ASP A 10 -4.93 -1.73 -13.93
CA ASP A 10 -3.62 -2.20 -14.37
C ASP A 10 -2.54 -1.17 -14.00
N PRO A 11 -1.69 -1.50 -13.00
CA PRO A 11 -0.63 -0.60 -12.56
C PRO A 11 0.41 -0.26 -13.65
N LYS A 12 0.64 -1.16 -14.61
CA LYS A 12 1.64 -0.94 -15.68
C LYS A 12 1.17 0.11 -16.68
N THR A 13 -0.07 0.02 -17.11
CA THR A 13 -0.66 0.94 -18.07
C THR A 13 -1.39 2.10 -17.41
N ARG A 14 -1.52 2.10 -16.07
CA ARG A 14 -2.29 3.06 -15.26
C ARG A 14 -3.76 3.15 -15.66
N LYS A 15 -4.30 2.09 -16.27
CA LYS A 15 -5.70 2.03 -16.66
C LYS A 15 -6.58 1.98 -15.41
N LEU A 16 -7.59 2.84 -15.37
CA LEU A 16 -8.56 2.88 -14.28
C LEU A 16 -9.60 1.76 -14.40
N GLN A 17 -10.27 1.44 -13.29
CA GLN A 17 -11.44 0.57 -13.30
C GLN A 17 -12.57 1.20 -14.11
N ASP A 18 -13.41 0.34 -14.68
CA ASP A 18 -14.52 0.73 -15.55
C ASP A 18 -15.81 1.01 -14.74
N PHE A 19 -15.73 1.03 -13.41
CA PHE A 19 -16.84 1.30 -12.49
C PHE A 19 -16.42 2.34 -11.43
N PRO A 20 -17.37 3.06 -10.82
CA PRO A 20 -17.09 3.99 -9.74
C PRO A 20 -16.39 3.26 -8.58
N SER A 21 -15.26 3.79 -8.14
CA SER A 21 -14.44 3.17 -7.12
C SER A 21 -13.64 4.22 -6.35
N MET A 22 -13.16 3.86 -5.18
CA MET A 22 -12.20 4.66 -4.41
C MET A 22 -11.05 3.78 -3.95
N THR A 23 -9.90 4.38 -3.78
CA THR A 23 -8.73 3.75 -3.15
C THR A 23 -8.34 4.52 -1.93
N ILE A 24 -8.17 3.81 -0.81
CA ILE A 24 -7.61 4.35 0.41
C ILE A 24 -6.25 3.70 0.66
N ALA A 25 -5.26 4.49 1.03
CA ALA A 25 -3.91 4.00 1.29
C ALA A 25 -3.33 4.59 2.56
N CYS A 26 -2.53 3.79 3.25
CA CYS A 26 -1.72 4.22 4.38
C CYS A 26 -0.25 3.91 4.15
N TYR A 27 0.61 4.61 4.84
CA TYR A 27 2.04 4.37 4.87
C TYR A 27 2.63 4.98 6.13
N GLN A 28 3.67 4.35 6.61
CA GLN A 28 4.47 4.87 7.71
C GLN A 28 5.40 5.97 7.19
N LEU A 29 5.46 7.10 7.91
CA LEU A 29 6.27 8.25 7.50
C LEU A 29 7.73 8.16 7.97
N ARG A 30 7.99 7.33 8.97
CA ARG A 30 9.32 7.13 9.57
C ARG A 30 9.58 5.64 9.76
N PRO A 31 9.87 4.89 8.66
CA PRO A 31 10.17 3.48 8.76
C PRO A 31 11.52 3.26 9.45
N GLU A 32 11.61 2.14 10.19
CA GLU A 32 12.86 1.66 10.80
C GLU A 32 13.64 0.77 9.82
N SER A 33 12.96 0.18 8.83
CA SER A 33 13.61 -0.63 7.79
C SER A 33 14.53 0.21 6.93
N LEU A 34 15.78 -0.22 6.79
CA LEU A 34 16.79 0.43 5.98
C LEU A 34 17.18 -0.42 4.78
N GLY A 35 17.25 0.21 3.63
CA GLY A 35 17.80 -0.36 2.41
C GLY A 35 19.24 0.03 2.17
N SER A 36 19.76 -0.31 0.99
CA SER A 36 21.11 0.08 0.57
C SER A 36 21.18 0.34 -0.92
N ILE A 37 22.13 1.19 -1.31
CA ILE A 37 22.51 1.42 -2.69
C ILE A 37 24.04 1.39 -2.81
N HIS A 38 24.55 0.62 -3.75
CA HIS A 38 25.99 0.46 -3.97
C HIS A 38 26.34 0.55 -5.44
N ILE A 39 27.48 1.18 -5.73
CA ILE A 39 28.09 1.18 -7.07
C ILE A 39 28.57 -0.23 -7.40
N ARG A 40 28.26 -0.72 -8.59
CA ARG A 40 28.69 -2.06 -9.07
C ARG A 40 29.89 -2.03 -10.01
N SER A 41 30.16 -0.88 -10.64
CA SER A 41 31.13 -0.75 -11.71
C SER A 41 31.67 0.68 -11.77
N PRO A 42 32.90 0.91 -12.24
CA PRO A 42 33.39 2.24 -12.55
C PRO A 42 32.68 2.89 -13.77
N ASP A 43 31.94 2.12 -14.56
CA ASP A 43 31.14 2.65 -15.66
C ASP A 43 29.96 3.47 -15.14
N PRO A 44 29.88 4.78 -15.44
CA PRO A 44 28.80 5.65 -14.95
C PRO A 44 27.42 5.31 -15.52
N LYS A 45 27.34 4.47 -16.56
CA LYS A 45 26.07 3.98 -17.13
C LYS A 45 25.58 2.69 -16.48
N ALA A 46 26.43 2.02 -15.70
CA ALA A 46 26.04 0.79 -15.02
C ALA A 46 25.03 1.08 -13.92
N GLN A 47 23.94 0.31 -13.90
CA GLN A 47 22.90 0.42 -12.87
C GLN A 47 23.47 0.04 -11.49
N PRO A 48 23.22 0.82 -10.44
CA PRO A 48 23.65 0.50 -9.09
C PRO A 48 22.92 -0.75 -8.54
N ALA A 49 23.52 -1.37 -7.53
CA ALA A 49 22.83 -2.38 -6.72
C ALA A 49 21.90 -1.66 -5.75
N ILE A 50 20.60 -1.80 -5.94
CA ILE A 50 19.57 -1.21 -5.06
C ILE A 50 18.87 -2.33 -4.29
N ARG A 51 18.85 -2.23 -2.97
CA ARG A 51 18.09 -3.10 -2.08
C ARG A 51 17.16 -2.22 -1.25
N PHE A 52 15.88 -2.29 -1.47
CA PHE A 52 14.88 -1.50 -0.73
C PHE A 52 14.71 -1.99 0.69
N ASN A 53 14.63 -3.30 0.89
CA ASN A 53 14.49 -3.96 2.19
C ASN A 53 13.24 -3.46 2.97
N PHE A 54 12.15 -3.20 2.27
CA PHE A 54 10.89 -2.78 2.87
C PHE A 54 10.36 -3.81 3.87
N LEU A 55 9.73 -3.33 4.94
CA LEU A 55 9.07 -4.15 5.98
C LEU A 55 9.99 -5.21 6.62
N ALA A 56 11.30 -4.97 6.64
CA ALA A 56 12.24 -5.85 7.32
C ALA A 56 12.15 -5.74 8.84
N ASP A 57 11.74 -4.58 9.35
CA ASP A 57 11.58 -4.33 10.77
C ASP A 57 10.15 -4.66 11.24
N PRO A 58 9.99 -5.38 12.38
CA PRO A 58 8.67 -5.71 12.92
C PRO A 58 7.80 -4.49 13.25
N ILE A 59 8.40 -3.35 13.60
CA ILE A 59 7.67 -2.10 13.87
C ILE A 59 6.98 -1.62 12.59
N ASP A 60 7.66 -1.70 11.45
CA ASP A 60 7.10 -1.31 10.16
C ASP A 60 5.95 -2.24 9.75
N GLN A 61 6.12 -3.54 9.97
CA GLN A 61 5.07 -4.54 9.72
C GLN A 61 3.83 -4.24 10.58
N ALA A 62 4.00 -4.06 11.88
CA ALA A 62 2.92 -3.74 12.80
C ALA A 62 2.22 -2.42 12.44
N ALA A 63 2.97 -1.40 12.01
CA ALA A 63 2.42 -0.12 11.56
C ALA A 63 1.57 -0.26 10.30
N MET A 64 2.00 -1.09 9.33
CA MET A 64 1.23 -1.35 8.11
C MET A 64 -0.05 -2.12 8.39
N VAL A 65 0.01 -3.17 9.20
CA VAL A 65 -1.17 -3.95 9.63
C VAL A 65 -2.15 -3.06 10.39
N GLY A 66 -1.66 -2.28 11.36
CA GLY A 66 -2.48 -1.33 12.12
C GLY A 66 -3.13 -0.27 11.24
N GLY A 67 -2.38 0.26 10.27
CA GLY A 67 -2.87 1.22 9.27
C GLY A 67 -3.96 0.63 8.39
N PHE A 68 -3.78 -0.60 7.91
CA PHE A 68 -4.77 -1.31 7.10
C PHE A 68 -6.09 -1.51 7.88
N ARG A 69 -6.01 -2.00 9.12
CA ARG A 69 -7.18 -2.16 9.99
C ARG A 69 -7.89 -0.83 10.26
N MET A 70 -7.13 0.24 10.45
CA MET A 70 -7.68 1.59 10.63
C MET A 70 -8.42 2.07 9.37
N MET A 71 -7.89 1.81 8.18
CA MET A 71 -8.57 2.15 6.93
C MET A 71 -9.92 1.45 6.81
N ARG A 72 -9.99 0.14 7.08
CA ARG A 72 -11.25 -0.60 7.11
C ARG A 72 -12.23 -0.01 8.12
N LYS A 73 -11.79 0.28 9.34
CA LYS A 73 -12.63 0.91 10.37
C LYS A 73 -13.20 2.26 9.92
N ILE A 74 -12.44 3.06 9.18
CA ILE A 74 -12.91 4.34 8.64
C ILE A 74 -13.95 4.12 7.56
N VAL A 75 -13.68 3.22 6.60
CA VAL A 75 -14.61 2.92 5.50
C VAL A 75 -15.90 2.27 6.03
N ASP A 76 -15.81 1.47 7.09
CA ASP A 76 -16.97 0.79 7.71
C ASP A 76 -17.80 1.69 8.64
N ALA A 77 -17.36 2.92 8.89
CA ALA A 77 -18.11 3.85 9.72
C ALA A 77 -19.41 4.29 9.03
N ALA A 78 -20.51 4.40 9.80
CA ALA A 78 -21.84 4.71 9.30
C ALA A 78 -21.95 5.94 8.37
N PRO A 79 -21.18 7.05 8.55
CA PRO A 79 -21.21 8.17 7.61
C PRO A 79 -20.73 7.81 6.20
N MET A 80 -20.01 6.69 6.04
CA MET A 80 -19.52 6.21 4.74
C MET A 80 -20.53 5.35 3.99
N ASP A 81 -21.63 4.92 4.61
CA ASP A 81 -22.60 3.98 4.04
C ASP A 81 -23.19 4.47 2.71
N ALA A 82 -23.36 5.78 2.54
CA ALA A 82 -23.87 6.38 1.31
C ALA A 82 -22.85 6.39 0.14
N TYR A 83 -21.58 6.16 0.42
CA TYR A 83 -20.47 6.33 -0.53
C TYR A 83 -19.66 5.05 -0.75
N ARG A 84 -19.71 4.10 0.19
CA ARG A 84 -18.95 2.85 0.09
C ARG A 84 -19.72 1.77 -0.64
N GLY A 85 -19.01 1.00 -1.47
CA GLY A 85 -19.45 -0.29 -1.97
C GLY A 85 -18.74 -1.42 -1.23
N GLU A 86 -18.66 -2.58 -1.87
CA GLU A 86 -17.89 -3.71 -1.36
C GLU A 86 -16.37 -3.47 -1.49
N GLU A 87 -15.61 -4.02 -0.55
CA GLU A 87 -14.15 -4.04 -0.66
C GLU A 87 -13.73 -4.94 -1.81
N PHE A 88 -13.17 -4.35 -2.85
CA PHE A 88 -12.76 -5.03 -4.06
C PHE A 88 -11.36 -5.66 -3.96
N SER A 89 -10.43 -4.95 -3.33
CA SER A 89 -9.04 -5.38 -3.19
C SER A 89 -8.45 -4.84 -1.89
N PRO A 90 -7.83 -5.67 -1.09
CA PRO A 90 -7.56 -7.10 -1.26
C PRO A 90 -8.78 -8.00 -1.08
N GLY A 91 -9.90 -7.49 -0.63
CA GLY A 91 -11.15 -8.19 -0.43
C GLY A 91 -11.39 -8.62 1.04
N PRO A 92 -12.65 -8.90 1.41
CA PRO A 92 -13.05 -9.14 2.80
C PRO A 92 -12.52 -10.47 3.38
N SER A 93 -11.96 -11.35 2.55
CA SER A 93 -11.34 -12.61 2.99
C SER A 93 -10.00 -12.42 3.69
N VAL A 94 -9.26 -11.36 3.36
CA VAL A 94 -7.96 -11.01 3.98
C VAL A 94 -8.21 -10.45 5.38
N LYS A 95 -7.92 -11.24 6.43
CA LYS A 95 -8.21 -10.91 7.83
C LYS A 95 -7.02 -11.10 8.77
N ALA A 96 -6.19 -12.11 8.52
CA ALA A 96 -5.03 -12.40 9.35
C ALA A 96 -3.91 -11.39 9.09
N ASP A 97 -3.08 -11.17 10.11
CA ASP A 97 -1.96 -10.21 10.01
C ASP A 97 -0.94 -10.64 8.97
N GLU A 98 -0.76 -11.93 8.78
CA GLU A 98 0.13 -12.52 7.77
C GLU A 98 -0.39 -12.38 6.33
N GLU A 99 -1.67 -12.07 6.17
CA GLU A 99 -2.30 -11.86 4.86
C GLU A 99 -2.33 -10.39 4.45
N ILE A 100 -2.17 -9.50 5.42
CA ILE A 100 -2.12 -8.05 5.24
C ILE A 100 -0.71 -7.61 4.88
#